data_1c32f2b67a5e02797a444a380aa858e6
#
_entry.id   1c32f2b67a5e02797a444a380aa858e6
#
_cell.length_a   1.000
_cell.length_b   1.000
_cell.length_c   1.000
_cell.angle_alpha   90.00
_cell.angle_beta   90.00
_cell.angle_gamma   90.00
#
_symmetry.space_group_name_H-M   'P 1'
#
loop_
_entity.id
_entity.type
_entity.pdbx_description
1 polymer ?
#
loop_
_entity_poly.entity_id
_entity_poly.type
_entity_poly.pdbx_seq_one_letter_code
_entity_poly.pdbx_strand_id
1 'polypeptide(L)'
;MRRQAHAGDVEAVNALRLRVRENILCRPEWLTSERTLEAISETGRGWVWEEDGAILGFSVANARERNIWALFIEPGQEGRGIGRDLLDAAVQWLWSQSSRKIWLTTDQGTRAEGFYRAAGWQEVARLKNGEIRFELLIHPDLHT
;
A
#
# COMPACT_ATOMS: atom_id res chain seq x y z
N MET A 1 2.90 9.51 12.87
CA MET A 1 3.25 10.50 11.83
C MET A 1 3.86 9.82 10.61
N ARG A 2 3.39 10.20 9.45
CA ARG A 2 3.87 9.62 8.20
C ARG A 2 5.21 10.23 7.78
N ARG A 3 6.10 9.40 7.31
CA ARG A 3 7.35 9.85 6.66
C ARG A 3 7.73 8.86 5.56
N GLN A 4 8.64 9.27 4.69
CA GLN A 4 9.14 8.37 3.65
C GLN A 4 9.97 7.27 4.29
N ALA A 5 9.79 6.04 3.78
CA ALA A 5 10.58 4.90 4.24
C ALA A 5 12.00 4.95 3.68
N HIS A 6 12.95 4.45 4.45
CA HIS A 6 14.36 4.35 4.03
C HIS A 6 14.90 2.97 4.38
N ALA A 7 16.14 2.71 3.97
CA ALA A 7 16.75 1.38 4.16
C ALA A 7 16.73 0.91 5.62
N GLY A 8 16.87 1.82 6.57
CA GLY A 8 16.84 1.48 7.99
C GLY A 8 15.50 0.96 8.49
N ASP A 9 14.43 1.11 7.71
CA ASP A 9 13.09 0.67 8.10
C ASP A 9 12.79 -0.77 7.69
N VAL A 10 13.63 -1.38 6.85
CA VAL A 10 13.31 -2.67 6.21
C VAL A 10 13.01 -3.77 7.23
N GLU A 11 13.81 -3.90 8.28
CA GLU A 11 13.59 -4.93 9.29
C GLU A 11 12.27 -4.73 10.03
N ALA A 12 11.98 -3.51 10.44
CA ALA A 12 10.75 -3.21 11.17
C ALA A 12 9.53 -3.43 10.29
N VAL A 13 9.62 -3.08 9.00
CA VAL A 13 8.54 -3.30 8.04
C VAL A 13 8.30 -4.79 7.83
N ASN A 14 9.35 -5.58 7.67
CA ASN A 14 9.20 -7.01 7.49
C ASN A 14 8.61 -7.67 8.74
N ALA A 15 9.01 -7.22 9.93
CA ALA A 15 8.44 -7.71 11.17
C ALA A 15 6.96 -7.35 11.30
N LEU A 16 6.61 -6.12 10.94
CA LEU A 16 5.22 -5.69 10.93
C LEU A 16 4.38 -6.57 9.99
N ARG A 17 4.89 -6.85 8.81
CA ARG A 17 4.20 -7.66 7.82
C ARG A 17 3.83 -9.04 8.38
N LEU A 18 4.74 -9.63 9.15
CA LEU A 18 4.49 -10.97 9.72
C LEU A 18 3.38 -10.96 10.77
N ARG A 19 3.07 -9.81 11.37
CA ARG A 19 1.99 -9.68 12.35
C ARG A 19 0.62 -9.45 11.72
N VAL A 20 0.59 -9.05 10.45
CA VAL A 20 -0.66 -8.74 9.75
C VAL A 20 -1.23 -10.01 9.14
N ARG A 21 -2.49 -10.32 9.44
CA ARG A 21 -3.14 -11.54 8.96
C ARG A 21 -4.20 -11.29 7.92
N GLU A 22 -4.72 -10.07 7.85
CA GLU A 22 -5.70 -9.66 6.84
C GLU A 22 -5.15 -8.47 6.06
N ASN A 23 -5.80 -8.14 4.94
CA ASN A 23 -5.48 -6.95 4.15
C ASN A 23 -4.09 -7.02 3.53
N ILE A 24 -3.68 -8.23 3.16
CA ILE A 24 -2.32 -8.48 2.68
C ILE A 24 -2.27 -8.24 1.19
N LEU A 25 -1.57 -7.17 0.77
CA LEU A 25 -1.32 -6.91 -0.65
C LEU A 25 -0.07 -7.59 -1.15
N CYS A 26 0.84 -7.96 -0.25
CA CYS A 26 2.10 -8.59 -0.61
C CYS A 26 2.21 -9.96 0.04
N ARG A 27 2.52 -10.99 -0.74
CA ARG A 27 2.68 -12.34 -0.20
C ARG A 27 3.92 -12.41 0.69
N PRO A 28 3.85 -13.19 1.81
CA PRO A 28 4.99 -13.27 2.74
C PRO A 28 6.29 -13.69 2.08
N GLU A 29 6.23 -14.63 1.15
CA GLU A 29 7.42 -15.12 0.46
C GLU A 29 8.08 -14.09 -0.45
N TRP A 30 7.37 -13.01 -0.77
CA TRP A 30 7.90 -11.92 -1.58
C TRP A 30 8.52 -10.82 -0.74
N LEU A 31 8.24 -10.79 0.56
CA LEU A 31 8.69 -9.71 1.43
C LEU A 31 10.03 -10.06 2.05
N THR A 32 11.06 -10.17 1.21
CA THR A 32 12.44 -10.31 1.67
C THR A 32 13.02 -8.90 1.88
N SER A 33 14.10 -8.83 2.66
CA SER A 33 14.78 -7.55 2.87
C SER A 33 15.24 -6.93 1.56
N GLU A 34 15.74 -7.76 0.65
CA GLU A 34 16.19 -7.28 -0.66
C GLU A 34 15.04 -6.71 -1.50
N ARG A 35 13.92 -7.41 -1.54
CA ARG A 35 12.76 -6.95 -2.31
C ARG A 35 12.14 -5.70 -1.71
N THR A 36 12.08 -5.63 -0.40
CA THR A 36 11.56 -4.44 0.27
C THR A 36 12.44 -3.23 -0.03
N LEU A 37 13.76 -3.41 0.08
CA LEU A 37 14.70 -2.33 -0.20
C LEU A 37 14.58 -1.86 -1.65
N GLU A 38 14.53 -2.80 -2.60
CA GLU A 38 14.34 -2.46 -4.01
C GLU A 38 13.04 -1.70 -4.24
N ALA A 39 11.95 -2.15 -3.61
CA ALA A 39 10.64 -1.55 -3.79
C ALA A 39 10.60 -0.09 -3.30
N ILE A 40 11.31 0.23 -2.24
CA ILE A 40 11.29 1.59 -1.68
C ILE A 40 12.38 2.50 -2.24
N SER A 41 13.33 1.97 -3.00
CA SER A 41 14.47 2.76 -3.49
C SER A 41 14.64 2.76 -5.00
N GLU A 42 14.29 1.67 -5.69
CA GLU A 42 14.55 1.55 -7.13
C GLU A 42 13.29 1.52 -7.99
N THR A 43 12.33 0.66 -7.65
CA THR A 43 11.14 0.48 -8.48
C THR A 43 9.96 1.34 -8.02
N GLY A 44 10.07 1.93 -6.84
CA GLY A 44 8.98 2.72 -6.29
C GLY A 44 9.41 3.54 -5.11
N ARG A 45 8.45 3.84 -4.25
CA ARG A 45 8.66 4.60 -3.03
C ARG A 45 7.77 4.04 -1.93
N GLY A 46 8.27 4.08 -0.69
CA GLY A 46 7.53 3.62 0.47
C GLY A 46 7.36 4.71 1.51
N TRP A 47 6.34 4.54 2.35
CA TRP A 47 6.06 5.43 3.48
C TRP A 47 5.76 4.57 4.70
N VAL A 48 6.14 5.09 5.86
CA VAL A 48 5.81 4.46 7.14
C VAL A 48 5.05 5.44 8.00
N TRP A 49 4.23 4.91 8.90
CA TRP A 49 3.63 5.67 9.98
C TRP A 49 4.37 5.31 11.27
N GLU A 50 5.01 6.27 11.87
CA GLU A 50 5.82 6.06 13.07
C GLU A 50 5.26 6.84 14.25
N GLU A 51 5.13 6.15 15.38
CA GLU A 51 4.75 6.78 16.66
C GLU A 51 5.66 6.22 17.75
N ASP A 52 6.24 7.11 18.54
CA ASP A 52 7.09 6.74 19.69
C ASP A 52 8.15 5.70 19.33
N GLY A 53 8.73 5.85 18.16
CA GLY A 53 9.79 4.97 17.69
C GLY A 53 9.31 3.65 17.08
N ALA A 54 7.99 3.41 17.06
CA ALA A 54 7.42 2.18 16.51
C ALA A 54 6.76 2.45 15.15
N ILE A 55 6.98 1.56 14.20
CA ILE A 55 6.33 1.63 12.90
C ILE A 55 5.01 0.89 12.99
N LEU A 56 3.90 1.61 12.76
CA LEU A 56 2.54 1.10 12.88
C LEU A 56 1.87 0.89 11.52
N GLY A 57 2.50 1.28 10.44
CA GLY A 57 1.93 1.09 9.11
C GLY A 57 2.97 1.31 8.04
N PHE A 58 2.68 0.79 6.85
CA PHE A 58 3.61 0.84 5.74
C PHE A 58 2.85 0.78 4.43
N SER A 59 3.26 1.59 3.46
CA SER A 59 2.74 1.51 2.09
C SER A 59 3.89 1.61 1.10
N VAL A 60 3.72 0.95 -0.05
CA VAL A 60 4.66 1.05 -1.17
C VAL A 60 3.90 1.22 -2.47
N ALA A 61 4.30 2.21 -3.24
CA ALA A 61 3.85 2.39 -4.60
C ALA A 61 4.94 1.95 -5.57
N ASN A 62 4.57 1.16 -6.57
CA ASN A 62 5.48 0.70 -7.61
C ASN A 62 5.25 1.55 -8.86
N ALA A 63 6.24 2.34 -9.26
CA ALA A 63 6.11 3.25 -10.41
C ALA A 63 6.11 2.50 -11.74
N ARG A 64 6.84 1.39 -11.81
CA ARG A 64 6.94 0.60 -13.03
C ARG A 64 5.61 -0.07 -13.37
N GLU A 65 4.96 -0.66 -12.36
CA GLU A 65 3.69 -1.35 -12.54
C GLU A 65 2.49 -0.43 -12.35
N ARG A 66 2.71 0.77 -11.81
CA ARG A 66 1.66 1.75 -11.51
C ARG A 66 0.62 1.18 -10.55
N ASN A 67 1.10 0.52 -9.51
CA ASN A 67 0.22 -0.12 -8.52
C ASN A 67 0.62 0.18 -7.09
N ILE A 68 -0.28 -0.14 -6.18
CA ILE A 68 0.04 -0.17 -4.75
C ILE A 68 0.54 -1.58 -4.48
N TRP A 69 1.86 -1.69 -4.25
CA TRP A 69 2.51 -2.96 -4.06
C TRP A 69 2.28 -3.54 -2.67
N ALA A 70 2.19 -2.69 -1.67
CA ALA A 70 1.97 -3.11 -0.29
C ALA A 70 1.26 -2.01 0.49
N LEU A 71 0.36 -2.42 1.38
CA LEU A 71 -0.26 -1.54 2.38
C LEU A 71 -0.70 -2.41 3.54
N PHE A 72 -0.16 -2.17 4.72
CA PHE A 72 -0.58 -2.89 5.90
C PHE A 72 -0.38 -2.06 7.17
N ILE A 73 -1.21 -2.35 8.17
CA ILE A 73 -1.30 -1.61 9.41
C ILE A 73 -1.11 -2.60 10.57
N GLU A 74 -0.41 -2.17 11.62
CA GLU A 74 -0.24 -2.96 12.84
C GLU A 74 -1.61 -3.40 13.37
N PRO A 75 -1.79 -4.70 13.66
CA PRO A 75 -3.06 -5.18 14.25
C PRO A 75 -3.41 -4.38 15.50
N GLY A 76 -4.66 -3.96 15.57
CA GLY A 76 -5.15 -3.14 16.69
C GLY A 76 -5.03 -1.63 16.45
N GLN A 77 -4.36 -1.22 15.39
CA GLN A 77 -4.21 0.21 15.08
C GLN A 77 -5.09 0.66 13.91
N GLU A 78 -5.95 -0.23 13.43
CA GLU A 78 -6.90 0.10 12.37
C GLU A 78 -7.93 1.12 12.89
N GLY A 79 -8.57 1.82 11.98
CA GLY A 79 -9.63 2.77 12.34
C GLY A 79 -9.14 4.13 12.80
N ARG A 80 -7.84 4.40 12.74
CA ARG A 80 -7.26 5.69 13.14
C ARG A 80 -6.93 6.60 11.97
N GLY A 81 -7.22 6.16 10.75
CA GLY A 81 -6.88 6.93 9.55
C GLY A 81 -5.46 6.71 9.04
N ILE A 82 -4.69 5.84 9.68
CA ILE A 82 -3.29 5.58 9.28
C ILE A 82 -3.24 4.97 7.88
N GLY A 83 -4.06 3.96 7.62
CA GLY A 83 -4.10 3.31 6.30
C GLY A 83 -4.50 4.27 5.20
N ARG A 84 -5.49 5.13 5.45
CA ARG A 84 -5.94 6.10 4.47
C ARG A 84 -4.84 7.11 4.16
N ASP A 85 -4.14 7.57 5.19
CA ASP A 85 -3.05 8.52 5.02
C ASP A 85 -1.91 7.92 4.19
N LEU A 86 -1.54 6.67 4.50
CA LEU A 86 -0.48 5.97 3.76
C LEU A 86 -0.89 5.68 2.32
N LEU A 87 -2.16 5.31 2.11
CA LEU A 87 -2.67 5.07 0.77
C LEU A 87 -2.66 6.37 -0.05
N ASP A 88 -3.12 7.47 0.55
CA ASP A 88 -3.14 8.76 -0.15
C ASP A 88 -1.75 9.21 -0.56
N ALA A 89 -0.75 8.98 0.30
CA ALA A 89 0.64 9.30 -0.05
C ALA A 89 1.11 8.53 -1.28
N ALA A 90 0.82 7.23 -1.31
CA ALA A 90 1.21 6.38 -2.44
C ALA A 90 0.48 6.78 -3.73
N VAL A 91 -0.81 7.06 -3.63
CA VAL A 91 -1.61 7.51 -4.78
C VAL A 91 -1.08 8.82 -5.34
N GLN A 92 -0.84 9.80 -4.49
CA GLN A 92 -0.35 11.11 -4.91
C GLN A 92 1.03 11.01 -5.56
N TRP A 93 1.88 10.15 -5.03
CA TRP A 93 3.21 9.97 -5.60
C TRP A 93 3.13 9.32 -6.99
N LEU A 94 2.31 8.26 -7.15
CA LEU A 94 2.12 7.63 -8.46
C LEU A 94 1.58 8.65 -9.46
N TRP A 95 0.70 9.50 -9.00
CA TRP A 95 0.14 10.56 -9.82
C TRP A 95 1.24 11.52 -10.29
N SER A 96 2.14 11.90 -9.40
CA SER A 96 3.26 12.79 -9.77
C SER A 96 4.20 12.14 -10.79
N GLN A 97 4.15 10.80 -10.92
CA GLN A 97 4.91 10.05 -11.90
C GLN A 97 4.14 9.88 -13.23
N SER A 98 3.11 10.68 -13.43
CA SER A 98 2.27 10.67 -14.63
C SER A 98 1.39 9.43 -14.77
N SER A 99 1.18 8.70 -13.70
CA SER A 99 0.26 7.57 -13.69
C SER A 99 -1.18 8.08 -13.66
N ARG A 100 -1.98 7.73 -14.66
CA ARG A 100 -3.38 8.16 -14.74
C ARG A 100 -4.34 7.11 -14.24
N LYS A 101 -3.93 5.87 -14.24
CA LYS A 101 -4.71 4.75 -13.73
C LYS A 101 -3.79 3.89 -12.91
N ILE A 102 -4.17 3.65 -11.67
CA ILE A 102 -3.41 2.81 -10.77
C ILE A 102 -4.28 1.64 -10.33
N TRP A 103 -3.66 0.55 -9.92
CA TRP A 103 -4.39 -0.65 -9.57
C TRP A 103 -3.78 -1.32 -8.34
N LEU A 104 -4.55 -2.23 -7.78
CA LEU A 104 -4.11 -3.14 -6.73
C LEU A 104 -4.98 -4.38 -6.75
N THR A 105 -4.52 -5.43 -6.08
CA THR A 105 -5.35 -6.59 -5.81
C THR A 105 -5.43 -6.82 -4.31
N THR A 106 -6.55 -7.33 -3.84
CA THR A 106 -6.73 -7.68 -2.44
C THR A 106 -7.69 -8.85 -2.33
N ASP A 107 -7.64 -9.57 -1.20
CA ASP A 107 -8.51 -10.71 -0.98
C ASP A 107 -9.96 -10.26 -0.77
N GLN A 108 -10.90 -11.01 -1.33
CA GLN A 108 -12.31 -10.72 -1.13
C GLN A 108 -12.75 -11.15 0.28
N GLY A 109 -13.77 -10.47 0.79
CA GLY A 109 -14.31 -10.76 2.12
C GLY A 109 -13.48 -10.22 3.26
N THR A 110 -12.48 -9.39 2.97
CA THR A 110 -11.60 -8.82 3.99
C THR A 110 -12.00 -7.38 4.30
N ARG A 111 -11.45 -6.86 5.40
CA ARG A 111 -11.60 -5.44 5.76
C ARG A 111 -11.04 -4.55 4.64
N ALA A 112 -9.96 -4.99 3.99
CA ALA A 112 -9.34 -4.23 2.91
C ALA A 112 -10.28 -3.99 1.74
N GLU A 113 -11.08 -4.99 1.39
CA GLU A 113 -12.06 -4.83 0.31
C GLU A 113 -12.97 -3.64 0.58
N GLY A 114 -13.57 -3.58 1.77
CA GLY A 114 -14.43 -2.47 2.15
C GLY A 114 -13.70 -1.15 2.21
N PHE A 115 -12.46 -1.17 2.67
CA PHE A 115 -11.61 0.01 2.77
C PHE A 115 -11.35 0.64 1.39
N TYR A 116 -11.00 -0.17 0.40
CA TYR A 116 -10.75 0.35 -0.95
C TYR A 116 -12.00 0.84 -1.63
N ARG A 117 -13.14 0.15 -1.43
CA ARG A 117 -14.41 0.63 -1.96
C ARG A 117 -14.79 1.98 -1.36
N ALA A 118 -14.59 2.15 -0.05
CA ALA A 118 -14.88 3.42 0.62
C ALA A 118 -13.95 4.53 0.15
N ALA A 119 -12.73 4.19 -0.28
CA ALA A 119 -11.76 5.16 -0.78
C ALA A 119 -11.96 5.51 -2.26
N GLY A 120 -12.98 4.97 -2.91
CA GLY A 120 -13.32 5.32 -4.29
C GLY A 120 -12.72 4.40 -5.34
N TRP A 121 -12.07 3.32 -4.93
CA TRP A 121 -11.55 2.34 -5.88
C TRP A 121 -12.68 1.50 -6.45
N GLN A 122 -12.57 1.13 -7.73
CA GLN A 122 -13.61 0.39 -8.41
C GLN A 122 -13.15 -1.03 -8.73
N GLU A 123 -14.00 -2.00 -8.45
CA GLU A 123 -13.73 -3.38 -8.81
C GLU A 123 -13.81 -3.53 -10.32
N VAL A 124 -12.77 -4.08 -10.93
CA VAL A 124 -12.73 -4.30 -12.38
C VAL A 124 -12.60 -5.77 -12.75
N ALA A 125 -12.17 -6.62 -11.83
CA ALA A 125 -12.05 -8.05 -12.11
C ALA A 125 -12.02 -8.85 -10.81
N ARG A 126 -12.47 -10.12 -10.89
CA ARG A 126 -12.27 -11.10 -9.82
C ARG A 126 -11.38 -12.17 -10.39
N LEU A 127 -10.28 -12.45 -9.69
CA LEU A 127 -9.26 -13.36 -10.19
C LEU A 127 -9.54 -14.77 -9.72
N LYS A 128 -8.97 -15.76 -10.41
CA LYS A 128 -9.19 -17.17 -10.09
C LYS A 128 -8.70 -17.56 -8.70
N ASN A 129 -7.71 -16.83 -8.18
CA ASN A 129 -7.17 -17.09 -6.84
C ASN A 129 -8.00 -16.49 -5.71
N GLY A 130 -9.15 -15.87 -6.02
CA GLY A 130 -10.01 -15.25 -5.02
C GLY A 130 -9.71 -13.78 -4.75
N GLU A 131 -8.73 -13.22 -5.42
CA GLU A 131 -8.43 -11.80 -5.27
C GLU A 131 -9.34 -10.94 -6.14
N ILE A 132 -9.50 -9.68 -5.72
CA ILE A 132 -10.24 -8.67 -6.48
C ILE A 132 -9.23 -7.65 -6.99
N ARG A 133 -9.31 -7.34 -8.28
CA ARG A 133 -8.52 -6.25 -8.84
C ARG A 133 -9.34 -4.97 -8.76
N PHE A 134 -8.78 -3.97 -8.11
CA PHE A 134 -9.35 -2.62 -8.04
C PHE A 134 -8.52 -1.67 -8.88
N GLU A 135 -9.19 -0.67 -9.45
CA GLU A 135 -8.52 0.40 -10.17
C GLU A 135 -9.03 1.74 -9.68
N LEU A 136 -8.13 2.71 -9.70
CA LEU A 136 -8.46 4.10 -9.38
C LEU A 136 -8.02 4.95 -10.55
N LEU A 137 -8.97 5.66 -11.15
CA LEU A 137 -8.69 6.57 -12.24
C LEU A 137 -8.40 7.93 -11.64
N ILE A 138 -7.25 8.49 -12.02
CA ILE A 138 -6.83 9.78 -11.52
C ILE A 138 -7.04 10.80 -12.63
N HIS A 139 -7.95 11.75 -12.37
CA HIS A 139 -8.31 12.77 -13.34
C HIS A 139 -7.35 13.94 -13.25
N PRO A 140 -6.71 14.33 -14.38
CA PRO A 140 -5.81 15.49 -14.37
C PRO A 140 -6.47 16.76 -13.90
N ASP A 141 -7.78 16.89 -14.15
CA ASP A 141 -8.53 18.11 -13.84
C ASP A 141 -8.78 18.30 -12.35
N LEU A 142 -8.56 17.27 -11.54
CA LEU A 142 -8.73 17.37 -10.10
C LEU A 142 -7.61 18.13 -9.40
N HIS A 143 -6.63 18.61 -10.16
CA HIS A 143 -5.46 19.31 -9.63
C HIS A 143 -5.36 20.75 -9.98
N THR A 144 -6.29 21.22 -10.69
CA THR A 144 -6.29 22.65 -11.03
C THR A 144 -6.89 23.48 -9.94
#